data_12f598e21133dcf6b0e096684dda48a5
#
_entry.id   12f598e21133dcf6b0e096684dda48a5
#
_cell.length_a   1.000
_cell.length_b   1.000
_cell.length_c   1.000
_cell.angle_alpha   90.00
_cell.angle_beta   90.00
_cell.angle_gamma   90.00
#
_symmetry.space_group_name_H-M   'P 1'
#
loop_
_entity.id
_entity.type
_entity.pdbx_description
1 polymer ?
#
loop_
_entity_poly.entity_id
_entity_poly.type
_entity_poly.pdbx_seq_one_letter_code
_entity_poly.pdbx_strand_id
1 'polypeptide(L)'
;MRRPDFTQLLKVLDRQVPDRPVLFELFLHGPAHDYAVANGAKNLVDVYAALGYDYVSVVASDFGFPSMQGSHRGAAKTHSLNDSPVITDRASFDAYPWRDPAACDYSPLDGELPPGMKFMARGPCGVLENAIKLVGYDNLCLMLYDDPQLAADIFEQVGSRLAEYYRIAARHDSVGLLMSNDDWGFNRQTMLSPADMRKYVFPWHKEIVRIAHEAGKPAVLHSCGYFADILDDLFDMGFDGRHSYEDNILPVEESYELLMGGTLPGGKMAVLGGMDLHFLCTSTPEEINRRSRAMLERASERGGYALGSGNSVPDFCPVENYLAMISAINED
;
A
#
# COMPACT_ATOMS: atom_id res chain seq x y z
N MET A 1 5.62 13.57 23.38
CA MET A 1 5.33 12.48 22.44
C MET A 1 3.82 12.47 22.20
N ARG A 2 3.39 12.47 20.95
CA ARG A 2 1.97 12.46 20.54
C ARG A 2 1.33 11.13 20.96
N ARG A 3 0.14 11.15 21.56
CA ARG A 3 -0.60 9.92 21.85
C ARG A 3 -1.28 9.39 20.59
N PRO A 4 -1.15 8.09 20.26
CA PRO A 4 -1.86 7.51 19.12
C PRO A 4 -3.38 7.65 19.28
N ASP A 5 -4.03 7.94 18.17
CA ASP A 5 -5.50 8.00 18.07
C ASP A 5 -5.91 7.60 16.64
N PHE A 6 -6.16 6.33 16.45
CA PHE A 6 -6.53 5.77 15.14
C PHE A 6 -7.84 6.34 14.58
N THR A 7 -8.69 6.92 15.43
CA THR A 7 -9.94 7.56 14.98
C THR A 7 -9.67 8.75 14.05
N GLN A 8 -8.51 9.39 14.17
CA GLN A 8 -8.12 10.48 13.27
C GLN A 8 -7.87 9.98 11.84
N LEU A 9 -7.23 8.80 11.68
CA LEU A 9 -7.08 8.16 10.37
C LEU A 9 -8.43 7.71 9.81
N LEU A 10 -9.35 7.21 10.65
CA LEU A 10 -10.70 6.88 10.21
C LEU A 10 -11.44 8.11 9.67
N LYS A 11 -11.33 9.27 10.32
CA LYS A 11 -11.90 10.53 9.79
C LYS A 11 -11.34 10.88 8.40
N VAL A 12 -10.02 10.72 8.21
CA VAL A 12 -9.40 10.92 6.89
C VAL A 12 -10.01 9.99 5.86
N LEU A 13 -10.12 8.70 6.15
CA LEU A 13 -10.67 7.69 5.24
C LEU A 13 -12.16 7.92 4.96
N ASP A 14 -12.90 8.47 5.92
CA ASP A 14 -14.29 8.93 5.74
C ASP A 14 -14.40 10.30 5.03
N ARG A 15 -13.27 10.84 4.53
CA ARG A 15 -13.21 12.16 3.85
C ARG A 15 -13.68 13.31 4.73
N GLN A 16 -13.52 13.15 6.05
CA GLN A 16 -13.79 14.18 7.05
C GLN A 16 -12.49 14.92 7.42
N VAL A 17 -12.64 16.08 8.04
CA VAL A 17 -11.53 16.82 8.65
C VAL A 17 -11.15 16.14 9.97
N PRO A 18 -9.92 15.64 10.13
CA PRO A 18 -9.46 15.13 11.42
C PRO A 18 -9.25 16.29 12.43
N ASP A 19 -9.31 16.02 13.72
CA ASP A 19 -9.09 17.04 14.78
C ASP A 19 -7.63 17.51 14.81
N ARG A 20 -6.74 16.79 14.17
CA ARG A 20 -5.31 17.05 14.02
C ARG A 20 -4.74 16.39 12.77
N PRO A 21 -3.65 16.91 12.20
CA PRO A 21 -2.98 16.28 11.04
C PRO A 21 -2.63 14.81 11.31
N VAL A 22 -2.75 13.96 10.29
CA VAL A 22 -2.49 12.52 10.35
C VAL A 22 -1.32 12.18 9.44
N LEU A 23 -0.45 11.26 9.89
CA LEU A 23 0.64 10.71 9.08
C LEU A 23 0.23 9.39 8.43
N PHE A 24 0.77 9.14 7.23
CA PHE A 24 0.57 7.88 6.53
C PHE A 24 1.83 7.42 5.78
N GLU A 25 2.24 6.18 6.03
CA GLU A 25 3.30 5.48 5.27
C GLU A 25 2.88 4.04 4.99
N LEU A 26 3.29 3.51 3.84
CA LEU A 26 3.11 2.10 3.53
C LEU A 26 3.80 1.21 4.57
N PHE A 27 5.07 1.50 4.85
CA PHE A 27 5.84 0.91 5.95
C PHE A 27 7.07 1.77 6.27
N LEU A 28 7.58 1.62 7.50
CA LEU A 28 8.78 2.31 7.96
C LEU A 28 9.97 1.35 7.95
N HIS A 29 11.04 1.74 7.24
CA HIS A 29 12.33 1.05 7.20
C HIS A 29 13.45 2.08 6.97
N GLY A 30 14.70 1.60 6.83
CA GLY A 30 15.84 2.46 6.53
C GLY A 30 16.01 3.63 7.52
N PRO A 31 16.33 4.83 7.02
CA PRO A 31 16.76 5.95 7.87
C PRO A 31 15.76 6.34 8.96
N ALA A 32 14.46 6.32 8.69
CA ALA A 32 13.43 6.69 9.67
C ALA A 32 13.33 5.65 10.80
N HIS A 33 13.38 4.37 10.46
CA HIS A 33 13.40 3.27 11.41
C HIS A 33 14.66 3.33 12.27
N ASP A 34 15.84 3.47 11.65
CA ASP A 34 17.13 3.49 12.32
C ASP A 34 17.25 4.69 13.26
N TYR A 35 16.73 5.84 12.87
CA TYR A 35 16.62 7.02 13.73
C TYR A 35 15.79 6.72 14.99
N ALA A 36 14.61 6.14 14.83
CA ALA A 36 13.75 5.82 15.98
C ALA A 36 14.42 4.79 16.92
N VAL A 37 15.08 3.78 16.38
CA VAL A 37 15.84 2.79 17.17
C VAL A 37 17.00 3.45 17.91
N ALA A 38 17.77 4.33 17.26
CA ALA A 38 18.85 5.08 17.90
C ALA A 38 18.34 6.02 19.01
N ASN A 39 17.08 6.42 18.96
CA ASN A 39 16.40 7.24 19.98
C ASN A 39 15.54 6.42 20.96
N GLY A 40 15.77 5.10 21.04
CA GLY A 40 15.24 4.25 22.11
C GLY A 40 14.06 3.37 21.76
N ALA A 41 13.58 3.34 20.51
CA ALA A 41 12.58 2.38 20.08
C ALA A 41 13.14 0.95 20.12
N LYS A 42 12.38 0.00 20.70
CA LYS A 42 12.83 -1.37 20.96
C LYS A 42 12.23 -2.39 19.98
N ASN A 43 11.14 -2.03 19.34
CA ASN A 43 10.39 -2.86 18.41
C ASN A 43 9.67 -1.98 17.39
N LEU A 44 9.01 -2.59 16.41
CA LEU A 44 8.32 -1.88 15.35
C LEU A 44 7.20 -0.95 15.88
N VAL A 45 6.49 -1.36 16.92
CA VAL A 45 5.42 -0.55 17.54
C VAL A 45 5.99 0.75 18.11
N ASP A 46 7.12 0.63 18.83
CA ASP A 46 7.81 1.80 19.38
C ASP A 46 8.30 2.76 18.28
N VAL A 47 8.76 2.22 17.13
CA VAL A 47 9.18 3.03 15.98
C VAL A 47 8.04 3.90 15.47
N TYR A 48 6.88 3.30 15.20
CA TYR A 48 5.70 4.04 14.72
C TYR A 48 5.21 5.06 15.74
N ALA A 49 5.14 4.67 17.02
CA ALA A 49 4.71 5.55 18.10
C ALA A 49 5.68 6.75 18.30
N ALA A 50 6.99 6.50 18.24
CA ALA A 50 8.01 7.55 18.38
C ALA A 50 7.96 8.58 17.26
N LEU A 51 7.62 8.16 16.03
CA LEU A 51 7.50 9.03 14.86
C LEU A 51 6.12 9.69 14.74
N GLY A 52 5.16 9.37 15.63
CA GLY A 52 3.86 10.05 15.71
C GLY A 52 2.75 9.43 14.88
N TYR A 53 2.88 8.17 14.48
CA TYR A 53 1.84 7.43 13.73
C TYR A 53 0.74 6.90 14.65
N ASP A 54 -0.46 6.80 14.12
CA ASP A 54 -1.65 6.31 14.81
C ASP A 54 -1.90 4.81 14.56
N TYR A 55 -1.05 4.18 13.77
CA TYR A 55 -1.09 2.75 13.40
C TYR A 55 0.31 2.17 13.24
N VAL A 56 0.38 0.85 13.13
CA VAL A 56 1.59 0.11 12.78
C VAL A 56 1.31 -0.71 11.53
N SER A 57 2.12 -0.54 10.47
CA SER A 57 2.01 -1.34 9.25
C SER A 57 2.73 -2.67 9.42
N VAL A 58 1.98 -3.77 9.24
CA VAL A 58 2.52 -5.13 9.37
C VAL A 58 2.07 -6.01 8.21
N VAL A 59 2.89 -6.98 7.82
CA VAL A 59 2.43 -8.16 7.08
C VAL A 59 1.74 -9.07 8.07
N ALA A 60 0.45 -9.40 7.84
CA ALA A 60 -0.39 -10.04 8.84
C ALA A 60 0.03 -11.47 9.20
N SER A 61 0.72 -12.18 8.30
CA SER A 61 1.19 -13.54 8.54
C SER A 61 2.43 -13.89 7.72
N ASP A 62 2.96 -15.09 7.93
CA ASP A 62 4.03 -15.68 7.12
C ASP A 62 3.53 -16.24 5.76
N PHE A 63 2.28 -15.97 5.40
CA PHE A 63 1.72 -16.36 4.11
C PHE A 63 2.47 -15.69 2.95
N GLY A 64 2.66 -16.44 1.88
CA GLY A 64 3.22 -15.94 0.62
C GLY A 64 3.23 -17.03 -0.44
N PHE A 65 3.52 -16.65 -1.67
CA PHE A 65 3.64 -17.55 -2.80
C PHE A 65 5.10 -17.92 -2.99
N PRO A 66 5.51 -19.19 -2.74
CA PRO A 66 6.89 -19.62 -2.93
C PRO A 66 7.33 -19.38 -4.38
N SER A 67 8.45 -18.70 -4.55
CA SER A 67 9.10 -18.50 -5.85
C SER A 67 10.50 -19.09 -5.81
N MET A 68 11.08 -19.42 -6.98
CA MET A 68 12.49 -19.86 -7.08
C MET A 68 13.48 -18.75 -6.70
N GLN A 69 13.01 -17.52 -6.51
CA GLN A 69 13.78 -16.43 -5.92
C GLN A 69 14.01 -16.71 -4.43
N GLY A 70 14.61 -17.88 -4.15
CA GLY A 70 15.10 -18.24 -2.83
C GLY A 70 16.09 -17.19 -2.39
N SER A 71 15.82 -16.54 -1.27
CA SER A 71 16.76 -15.93 -0.31
C SER A 71 18.14 -15.44 -0.82
N HIS A 72 18.27 -14.99 -2.07
CA HIS A 72 19.41 -14.20 -2.48
C HIS A 72 19.31 -12.80 -1.86
N ARG A 73 19.41 -12.74 -0.53
CA ARG A 73 19.78 -11.57 0.23
C ARG A 73 21.25 -11.23 -0.06
N GLY A 74 21.55 -10.93 -1.32
CA GLY A 74 22.92 -10.64 -1.74
C GLY A 74 22.95 -9.82 -3.02
N ALA A 75 23.30 -8.55 -2.90
CA ALA A 75 23.94 -7.70 -3.88
C ALA A 75 23.15 -7.15 -5.10
N ALA A 76 22.02 -7.64 -5.53
CA ALA A 76 21.26 -7.00 -6.59
C ALA A 76 20.15 -6.11 -5.99
N LYS A 77 20.26 -4.78 -6.20
CA LYS A 77 19.28 -3.78 -5.72
C LYS A 77 18.03 -3.70 -6.60
N THR A 78 17.99 -4.36 -7.75
CA THR A 78 16.86 -4.41 -8.69
C THR A 78 16.71 -5.82 -9.22
N HIS A 79 15.45 -6.30 -9.29
CA HIS A 79 15.09 -7.57 -9.90
C HIS A 79 14.35 -7.31 -11.21
N SER A 80 14.60 -8.13 -12.22
CA SER A 80 13.80 -8.13 -13.43
C SER A 80 12.42 -8.73 -13.15
N LEU A 81 11.37 -8.17 -13.74
CA LEU A 81 10.01 -8.74 -13.68
C LEU A 81 9.91 -10.12 -14.35
N ASN A 82 10.96 -10.54 -15.05
CA ASN A 82 11.07 -11.83 -15.77
C ASN A 82 12.02 -12.82 -15.10
N ASP A 83 12.53 -12.51 -13.89
CA ASP A 83 13.48 -13.38 -13.22
C ASP A 83 12.82 -14.66 -12.68
N SER A 84 13.35 -15.81 -13.11
CA SER A 84 13.07 -17.13 -12.53
C SER A 84 11.57 -17.50 -12.37
N PRO A 85 10.78 -17.53 -13.47
CA PRO A 85 9.40 -17.98 -13.40
C PRO A 85 9.32 -19.43 -12.91
N VAL A 86 8.31 -19.74 -12.08
CA VAL A 86 8.06 -21.08 -11.54
C VAL A 86 6.87 -21.76 -12.22
N ILE A 87 5.98 -20.99 -12.84
CA ILE A 87 4.84 -21.49 -13.59
C ILE A 87 5.00 -21.03 -15.05
N THR A 88 5.26 -21.98 -15.92
CA THR A 88 5.47 -21.72 -17.36
C THR A 88 4.45 -22.44 -18.24
N ASP A 89 3.74 -23.42 -17.68
CA ASP A 89 2.76 -24.25 -18.36
C ASP A 89 1.78 -24.90 -17.36
N ARG A 90 0.82 -25.67 -17.88
CA ARG A 90 -0.18 -26.38 -17.06
C ARG A 90 0.48 -27.37 -16.09
N ALA A 91 1.51 -28.07 -16.49
CA ALA A 91 2.16 -29.08 -15.64
C ALA A 91 2.83 -28.45 -14.43
N SER A 92 3.55 -27.33 -14.63
CA SER A 92 4.17 -26.57 -13.54
C SER A 92 3.13 -25.90 -12.62
N PHE A 93 2.00 -25.44 -13.17
CA PHE A 93 0.87 -24.92 -12.39
C PHE A 93 0.25 -26.01 -11.49
N ASP A 94 0.00 -27.20 -12.02
CA ASP A 94 -0.59 -28.32 -11.27
C ASP A 94 0.35 -28.85 -10.19
N ALA A 95 1.66 -28.77 -10.42
CA ALA A 95 2.69 -29.16 -9.46
C ALA A 95 3.05 -28.07 -8.44
N TYR A 96 2.57 -26.83 -8.60
CA TYR A 96 2.94 -25.73 -7.71
C TYR A 96 2.36 -25.92 -6.31
N PRO A 97 3.17 -25.75 -5.25
CA PRO A 97 2.75 -25.99 -3.86
C PRO A 97 1.93 -24.82 -3.30
N TRP A 98 0.71 -24.67 -3.76
CA TRP A 98 -0.21 -23.63 -3.31
C TRP A 98 -0.43 -23.71 -1.79
N ARG A 99 0.09 -22.71 -1.06
CA ARG A 99 -0.09 -22.64 0.40
C ARG A 99 -1.54 -22.29 0.75
N ASP A 100 -2.01 -22.84 1.88
CA ASP A 100 -3.31 -22.47 2.46
C ASP A 100 -3.10 -21.29 3.45
N PRO A 101 -3.72 -20.11 3.24
CA PRO A 101 -3.62 -18.99 4.17
C PRO A 101 -4.11 -19.34 5.58
N ALA A 102 -5.09 -20.26 5.71
CA ALA A 102 -5.63 -20.67 7.01
C ALA A 102 -4.64 -21.51 7.85
N ALA A 103 -3.61 -22.08 7.20
CA ALA A 103 -2.54 -22.83 7.88
C ALA A 103 -1.34 -21.96 8.26
N CYS A 104 -1.40 -20.64 8.05
CA CYS A 104 -0.30 -19.72 8.29
C CYS A 104 -0.37 -19.08 9.69
N ASP A 105 0.77 -18.54 10.14
CA ASP A 105 0.90 -17.90 11.44
C ASP A 105 0.51 -16.41 11.35
N TYR A 106 -0.53 -16.01 12.08
CA TYR A 106 -1.02 -14.63 12.20
C TYR A 106 -0.61 -13.98 13.53
N SER A 107 0.28 -14.59 14.29
CA SER A 107 0.78 -14.01 15.56
C SER A 107 1.36 -12.59 15.48
N PRO A 108 1.84 -12.08 14.31
CA PRO A 108 2.19 -10.66 14.20
C PRO A 108 1.05 -9.69 14.54
N LEU A 109 -0.22 -10.14 14.46
CA LEU A 109 -1.39 -9.35 14.81
C LEU A 109 -1.79 -9.42 16.30
N ASP A 110 -1.16 -10.30 17.07
CA ASP A 110 -1.40 -10.47 18.51
C ASP A 110 -0.51 -9.57 19.38
N GLY A 111 0.34 -8.74 18.75
CA GLY A 111 1.24 -7.82 19.43
C GLY A 111 0.50 -6.77 20.27
N GLU A 112 1.06 -6.43 21.43
CA GLU A 112 0.54 -5.35 22.26
C GLU A 112 0.72 -4.00 21.57
N LEU A 113 -0.37 -3.22 21.54
CA LEU A 113 -0.40 -1.87 20.99
C LEU A 113 -0.67 -0.83 22.08
N PRO A 114 -0.06 0.35 22.01
CA PRO A 114 -0.45 1.47 22.85
C PRO A 114 -1.95 1.78 22.69
N PRO A 115 -2.63 2.24 23.75
CA PRO A 115 -4.03 2.67 23.65
C PRO A 115 -4.24 3.67 22.50
N GLY A 116 -5.26 3.43 21.69
CA GLY A 116 -5.59 4.26 20.54
C GLY A 116 -4.85 3.90 19.24
N MET A 117 -3.90 2.98 19.26
CA MET A 117 -3.20 2.49 18.06
C MET A 117 -3.85 1.21 17.51
N LYS A 118 -3.74 0.98 16.20
CA LYS A 118 -4.19 -0.22 15.51
C LYS A 118 -3.13 -0.74 14.53
N PHE A 119 -3.24 -2.00 14.13
CA PHE A 119 -2.49 -2.50 12.98
C PHE A 119 -3.16 -2.11 11.67
N MET A 120 -2.35 -1.71 10.70
CA MET A 120 -2.66 -1.74 9.29
C MET A 120 -2.12 -3.06 8.73
N ALA A 121 -3.02 -3.99 8.41
CA ALA A 121 -2.65 -5.28 7.85
C ALA A 121 -2.48 -5.17 6.33
N ARG A 122 -1.26 -5.40 5.83
CA ARG A 122 -0.95 -5.44 4.40
C ARG A 122 -0.64 -6.85 3.92
N GLY A 123 -0.83 -7.09 2.62
CA GLY A 123 -0.57 -8.38 1.99
C GLY A 123 0.92 -8.61 1.65
N PRO A 124 1.26 -9.85 1.32
CA PRO A 124 2.57 -10.22 0.79
C PRO A 124 2.65 -9.92 -0.72
N CYS A 125 2.52 -8.67 -1.13
CA CYS A 125 2.21 -8.20 -2.49
C CYS A 125 0.76 -8.48 -2.94
N GLY A 126 0.40 -7.91 -4.10
CA GLY A 126 -0.95 -8.00 -4.62
C GLY A 126 -1.20 -9.14 -5.60
N VAL A 127 -2.30 -9.04 -6.30
CA VAL A 127 -2.75 -10.09 -7.24
C VAL A 127 -1.88 -10.10 -8.49
N LEU A 128 -1.68 -8.94 -9.11
CA LEU A 128 -0.87 -8.82 -10.32
C LEU A 128 0.62 -9.08 -10.03
N GLU A 129 1.15 -8.46 -8.97
CA GLU A 129 2.55 -8.65 -8.60
C GLU A 129 2.89 -10.12 -8.32
N ASN A 130 2.02 -10.87 -7.63
CA ASN A 130 2.25 -12.28 -7.37
C ASN A 130 2.10 -13.12 -8.65
N ALA A 131 1.15 -12.83 -9.52
CA ALA A 131 1.05 -13.50 -10.83
C ALA A 131 2.33 -13.27 -11.66
N ILE A 132 2.83 -12.02 -11.71
CA ILE A 132 4.09 -11.70 -12.39
C ILE A 132 5.28 -12.43 -11.75
N LYS A 133 5.37 -12.51 -10.43
CA LYS A 133 6.44 -13.24 -9.74
C LYS A 133 6.44 -14.73 -10.04
N LEU A 134 5.27 -15.32 -10.23
CA LEU A 134 5.12 -16.74 -10.52
C LEU A 134 5.41 -17.08 -11.98
N VAL A 135 5.03 -16.21 -12.92
CA VAL A 135 5.03 -16.49 -14.37
C VAL A 135 6.14 -15.74 -15.10
N GLY A 136 6.57 -14.58 -14.60
CA GLY A 136 7.34 -13.59 -15.36
C GLY A 136 6.42 -12.69 -16.19
N TYR A 137 6.75 -11.40 -16.28
CA TYR A 137 5.89 -10.41 -16.93
C TYR A 137 5.63 -10.70 -18.41
N ASP A 138 6.72 -10.96 -19.18
CA ASP A 138 6.61 -11.24 -20.62
C ASP A 138 5.81 -12.52 -20.89
N ASN A 139 6.08 -13.58 -20.10
CA ASN A 139 5.34 -14.84 -20.19
C ASN A 139 3.86 -14.66 -19.83
N LEU A 140 3.55 -13.86 -18.80
CA LEU A 140 2.17 -13.57 -18.42
C LEU A 140 1.44 -12.85 -19.57
N CYS A 141 2.07 -11.84 -20.18
CA CYS A 141 1.50 -11.13 -21.32
C CYS A 141 1.23 -12.07 -22.52
N LEU A 142 2.13 -12.99 -22.81
CA LEU A 142 1.92 -14.01 -23.87
C LEU A 142 0.83 -15.00 -23.47
N MET A 143 0.84 -15.49 -22.23
CA MET A 143 -0.12 -16.45 -21.71
C MET A 143 -1.56 -15.92 -21.74
N LEU A 144 -1.77 -14.62 -21.47
CA LEU A 144 -3.08 -13.98 -21.57
C LEU A 144 -3.71 -14.14 -22.96
N TYR A 145 -2.87 -14.31 -24.00
CA TYR A 145 -3.29 -14.49 -25.38
C TYR A 145 -3.28 -15.96 -25.81
N ASP A 146 -2.20 -16.70 -25.53
CA ASP A 146 -1.96 -18.06 -26.03
C ASP A 146 -2.68 -19.14 -25.19
N ASP A 147 -2.79 -18.94 -23.87
CA ASP A 147 -3.49 -19.82 -22.92
C ASP A 147 -4.25 -19.02 -21.87
N PRO A 148 -5.32 -18.31 -22.26
CA PRO A 148 -6.09 -17.47 -21.36
C PRO A 148 -6.76 -18.25 -20.21
N GLN A 149 -6.92 -19.57 -20.36
CA GLN A 149 -7.46 -20.40 -19.29
C GLN A 149 -6.43 -20.62 -18.18
N LEU A 150 -5.16 -20.90 -18.53
CA LEU A 150 -4.08 -21.02 -17.57
C LEU A 150 -3.86 -19.68 -16.83
N ALA A 151 -3.87 -18.57 -17.57
CA ALA A 151 -3.78 -17.24 -16.95
C ALA A 151 -4.92 -17.01 -15.95
N ALA A 152 -6.18 -17.32 -16.32
CA ALA A 152 -7.33 -17.20 -15.43
C ALA A 152 -7.18 -18.06 -14.17
N ASP A 153 -6.73 -19.31 -14.31
CA ASP A 153 -6.53 -20.22 -13.18
C ASP A 153 -5.44 -19.71 -12.23
N ILE A 154 -4.36 -19.08 -12.75
CA ILE A 154 -3.30 -18.48 -11.93
C ILE A 154 -3.85 -17.29 -11.13
N PHE A 155 -4.58 -16.38 -11.77
CA PHE A 155 -5.20 -15.24 -11.09
C PHE A 155 -6.23 -15.68 -10.04
N GLU A 156 -6.99 -16.74 -10.31
CA GLU A 156 -7.93 -17.37 -9.37
C GLU A 156 -7.20 -17.93 -8.15
N GLN A 157 -6.11 -18.68 -8.36
CA GLN A 157 -5.33 -19.25 -7.26
C GLN A 157 -4.65 -18.19 -6.39
N VAL A 158 -4.14 -17.12 -7.01
CA VAL A 158 -3.53 -16.01 -6.29
C VAL A 158 -4.60 -15.19 -5.57
N GLY A 159 -5.63 -14.76 -6.28
CA GLY A 159 -6.64 -13.84 -5.77
C GLY A 159 -7.48 -14.45 -4.64
N SER A 160 -7.92 -15.70 -4.80
CA SER A 160 -8.72 -16.39 -3.77
C SER A 160 -7.94 -16.57 -2.45
N ARG A 161 -6.63 -16.83 -2.53
CA ARG A 161 -5.77 -16.95 -1.35
C ARG A 161 -5.50 -15.62 -0.68
N LEU A 162 -5.28 -14.56 -1.46
CA LEU A 162 -5.16 -13.22 -0.90
C LEU A 162 -6.47 -12.77 -0.24
N ALA A 163 -7.61 -13.04 -0.86
CA ALA A 163 -8.92 -12.77 -0.25
C ALA A 163 -9.09 -13.50 1.10
N GLU A 164 -8.71 -14.79 1.18
CA GLU A 164 -8.76 -15.55 2.45
C GLU A 164 -7.76 -15.01 3.48
N TYR A 165 -6.52 -14.66 3.07
CA TYR A 165 -5.55 -14.00 3.92
C TYR A 165 -6.14 -12.73 4.58
N TYR A 166 -6.74 -11.84 3.79
CA TYR A 166 -7.36 -10.63 4.31
C TYR A 166 -8.60 -10.92 5.16
N ARG A 167 -9.36 -11.96 4.85
CA ARG A 167 -10.53 -12.37 5.66
C ARG A 167 -10.10 -12.84 7.05
N ILE A 168 -8.99 -13.56 7.16
CA ILE A 168 -8.43 -13.96 8.45
C ILE A 168 -7.90 -12.73 9.20
N ALA A 169 -7.08 -11.89 8.56
CA ALA A 169 -6.54 -10.68 9.16
C ALA A 169 -7.66 -9.73 9.67
N ALA A 170 -8.75 -9.60 8.91
CA ALA A 170 -9.88 -8.74 9.26
C ALA A 170 -10.60 -9.15 10.56
N ARG A 171 -10.47 -10.40 11.01
CA ARG A 171 -11.12 -10.90 12.25
C ARG A 171 -10.39 -10.45 13.53
N HIS A 172 -9.14 -10.00 13.42
CA HIS A 172 -8.39 -9.53 14.59
C HIS A 172 -8.83 -8.13 15.00
N ASP A 173 -9.24 -7.95 16.26
CA ASP A 173 -9.66 -6.66 16.80
C ASP A 173 -8.51 -5.62 16.82
N SER A 174 -7.27 -6.09 16.88
CA SER A 174 -6.06 -5.26 16.78
C SER A 174 -5.89 -4.58 15.42
N VAL A 175 -6.44 -5.18 14.34
CA VAL A 175 -6.42 -4.62 12.98
C VAL A 175 -7.48 -3.54 12.83
N GLY A 176 -7.05 -2.34 12.44
CA GLY A 176 -7.91 -1.17 12.21
C GLY A 176 -8.26 -0.94 10.75
N LEU A 177 -7.38 -1.35 9.82
CA LEU A 177 -7.63 -1.24 8.38
C LEU A 177 -6.87 -2.33 7.61
N LEU A 178 -7.34 -2.62 6.40
CA LEU A 178 -6.65 -3.49 5.45
C LEU A 178 -6.02 -2.65 4.34
N MET A 179 -4.76 -2.95 4.01
CA MET A 179 -4.10 -2.36 2.85
C MET A 179 -3.88 -3.40 1.77
N SER A 180 -4.58 -3.27 0.67
CA SER A 180 -4.34 -4.04 -0.54
C SER A 180 -3.23 -3.35 -1.33
N ASN A 181 -2.07 -3.99 -1.42
CA ASN A 181 -0.92 -3.46 -2.15
C ASN A 181 -0.70 -4.27 -3.42
N ASP A 182 -0.65 -3.59 -4.57
CA ASP A 182 -0.44 -4.22 -5.88
C ASP A 182 -0.01 -3.16 -6.90
N ASP A 183 1.13 -3.29 -7.51
CA ASP A 183 1.61 -2.32 -8.49
C ASP A 183 0.96 -2.55 -9.85
N TRP A 184 0.25 -1.52 -10.35
CA TRP A 184 -0.57 -1.65 -11.56
C TRP A 184 -0.08 -0.84 -12.74
N GLY A 185 0.82 0.12 -12.54
CA GLY A 185 1.18 1.07 -13.57
C GLY A 185 2.68 1.24 -13.78
N PHE A 186 3.02 1.52 -15.03
CA PHE A 186 4.23 2.22 -15.43
C PHE A 186 4.01 3.75 -15.39
N ASN A 187 4.94 4.53 -15.88
CA ASN A 187 4.82 6.00 -15.83
C ASN A 187 3.65 6.57 -16.65
N ARG A 188 3.16 5.87 -17.68
CA ARG A 188 2.18 6.41 -18.64
C ARG A 188 1.05 5.45 -19.01
N GLN A 189 1.07 4.25 -18.49
CA GLN A 189 0.07 3.22 -18.79
C GLN A 189 0.01 2.18 -17.68
N THR A 190 -1.07 1.43 -17.61
CA THR A 190 -1.20 0.26 -16.75
C THR A 190 -0.28 -0.88 -17.24
N MET A 191 0.14 -1.77 -16.34
CA MET A 191 1.01 -2.90 -16.66
C MET A 191 0.34 -3.90 -17.59
N LEU A 192 -0.95 -4.17 -17.40
CA LEU A 192 -1.80 -4.90 -18.35
C LEU A 192 -2.82 -3.94 -18.96
N SER A 193 -3.48 -4.35 -20.04
CA SER A 193 -4.56 -3.55 -20.61
C SER A 193 -5.66 -3.32 -19.57
N PRO A 194 -6.38 -2.17 -19.56
CA PRO A 194 -7.50 -1.98 -18.65
C PRO A 194 -8.57 -3.10 -18.75
N ALA A 195 -8.73 -3.71 -19.92
CA ALA A 195 -9.64 -4.83 -20.11
C ALA A 195 -9.18 -6.09 -19.37
N ASP A 196 -7.88 -6.40 -19.40
CA ASP A 196 -7.31 -7.53 -18.67
C ASP A 196 -7.28 -7.28 -17.17
N MET A 197 -6.99 -6.04 -16.75
CA MET A 197 -7.09 -5.64 -15.35
C MET A 197 -8.51 -5.88 -14.81
N ARG A 198 -9.54 -5.43 -15.53
CA ARG A 198 -10.95 -5.65 -15.17
C ARG A 198 -11.35 -7.13 -15.14
N LYS A 199 -10.73 -7.94 -16.00
CA LYS A 199 -11.06 -9.37 -16.08
C LYS A 199 -10.38 -10.19 -14.99
N TYR A 200 -9.10 -9.92 -14.69
CA TYR A 200 -8.25 -10.83 -13.93
C TYR A 200 -7.82 -10.27 -12.56
N VAL A 201 -7.69 -8.96 -12.40
CA VAL A 201 -7.09 -8.33 -11.23
C VAL A 201 -8.14 -7.65 -10.33
N PHE A 202 -8.91 -6.73 -10.87
CA PHE A 202 -9.85 -5.89 -10.11
C PHE A 202 -10.94 -6.67 -9.36
N PRO A 203 -11.47 -7.81 -9.85
CA PRO A 203 -12.46 -8.57 -9.10
C PRO A 203 -11.96 -9.03 -7.73
N TRP A 204 -10.68 -9.36 -7.62
CA TRP A 204 -10.06 -9.79 -6.37
C TRP A 204 -9.85 -8.62 -5.40
N HIS A 205 -9.45 -7.46 -5.89
CA HIS A 205 -9.36 -6.26 -5.07
C HIS A 205 -10.73 -5.80 -4.56
N LYS A 206 -11.76 -5.89 -5.40
CA LYS A 206 -13.15 -5.64 -4.99
C LYS A 206 -13.61 -6.61 -3.90
N GLU A 207 -13.24 -7.89 -3.99
CA GLU A 207 -13.50 -8.87 -2.95
C GLU A 207 -12.76 -8.56 -1.64
N ILE A 208 -11.50 -8.12 -1.70
CA ILE A 208 -10.73 -7.69 -0.52
C ILE A 208 -11.39 -6.48 0.15
N VAL A 209 -11.83 -5.49 -0.63
CA VAL A 209 -12.59 -4.33 -0.11
C VAL A 209 -13.88 -4.78 0.56
N ARG A 210 -14.66 -5.68 -0.08
CA ARG A 210 -15.88 -6.24 0.50
C ARG A 210 -15.62 -6.92 1.85
N ILE A 211 -14.54 -7.72 1.94
CA ILE A 211 -14.12 -8.39 3.17
C ILE A 211 -13.80 -7.37 4.29
N ALA A 212 -13.09 -6.30 3.96
CA ALA A 212 -12.78 -5.25 4.91
C ALA A 212 -14.05 -4.58 5.44
N HIS A 213 -14.92 -4.15 4.54
CA HIS A 213 -16.16 -3.46 4.89
C HIS A 213 -17.13 -4.35 5.68
N GLU A 214 -17.25 -5.64 5.35
CA GLU A 214 -18.05 -6.60 6.14
C GLU A 214 -17.52 -6.79 7.56
N ALA A 215 -16.20 -6.61 7.77
CA ALA A 215 -15.60 -6.61 9.10
C ALA A 215 -15.68 -5.23 9.80
N GLY A 216 -16.34 -4.24 9.20
CA GLY A 216 -16.43 -2.87 9.71
C GLY A 216 -15.11 -2.10 9.68
N LYS A 217 -14.22 -2.45 8.75
CA LYS A 217 -12.88 -1.86 8.61
C LYS A 217 -12.72 -1.19 7.25
N PRO A 218 -12.02 -0.05 7.14
CA PRO A 218 -11.71 0.54 5.86
C PRO A 218 -10.69 -0.31 5.08
N ALA A 219 -10.73 -0.15 3.76
CA ALA A 219 -9.77 -0.72 2.81
C ALA A 219 -9.03 0.39 2.07
N VAL A 220 -7.72 0.34 2.06
CA VAL A 220 -6.89 1.27 1.29
C VAL A 220 -6.09 0.53 0.23
N LEU A 221 -5.86 1.19 -0.89
CA LEU A 221 -5.03 0.70 -1.97
C LEU A 221 -3.64 1.33 -1.88
N HIS A 222 -2.59 0.50 -1.96
CA HIS A 222 -1.28 0.96 -2.43
C HIS A 222 -1.07 0.44 -3.85
N SER A 223 -0.82 1.36 -4.78
CA SER A 223 -0.47 1.00 -6.15
C SER A 223 0.42 2.08 -6.75
N CYS A 224 1.60 1.67 -7.23
CA CYS A 224 2.50 2.56 -7.95
C CYS A 224 2.05 2.80 -9.39
N GLY A 225 2.54 3.88 -9.97
CA GLY A 225 2.43 4.16 -11.37
C GLY A 225 1.11 4.82 -11.81
N TYR A 226 0.92 4.84 -13.13
CA TYR A 226 -0.17 5.52 -13.79
C TYR A 226 -1.53 4.87 -13.51
N PHE A 227 -2.54 5.68 -13.21
CA PHE A 227 -3.87 5.21 -12.82
C PHE A 227 -5.04 5.94 -13.49
N ALA A 228 -4.78 6.93 -14.36
CA ALA A 228 -5.86 7.75 -14.90
C ALA A 228 -6.83 6.95 -15.78
N ASP A 229 -6.35 5.95 -16.54
CA ASP A 229 -7.20 5.12 -17.42
C ASP A 229 -8.10 4.13 -16.65
N ILE A 230 -7.88 3.96 -15.36
CA ILE A 230 -8.61 3.05 -14.47
C ILE A 230 -9.26 3.77 -13.30
N LEU A 231 -9.41 5.08 -13.39
CA LEU A 231 -9.92 5.92 -12.31
C LEU A 231 -11.35 5.53 -11.91
N ASP A 232 -12.24 5.28 -12.87
CA ASP A 232 -13.60 4.83 -12.62
C ASP A 232 -13.62 3.46 -11.93
N ASP A 233 -12.69 2.57 -12.32
CA ASP A 233 -12.56 1.25 -11.70
C ASP A 233 -12.11 1.36 -10.24
N LEU A 234 -11.22 2.31 -9.90
CA LEU A 234 -10.80 2.56 -8.53
C LEU A 234 -11.99 2.90 -7.62
N PHE A 235 -12.90 3.75 -8.10
CA PHE A 235 -14.12 4.08 -7.36
C PHE A 235 -15.09 2.89 -7.30
N ASP A 236 -15.26 2.15 -8.41
CA ASP A 236 -16.15 0.98 -8.46
C ASP A 236 -15.71 -0.15 -7.52
N MET A 237 -14.40 -0.31 -7.29
CA MET A 237 -13.89 -1.25 -6.31
C MET A 237 -14.21 -0.86 -4.87
N GLY A 238 -14.43 0.42 -4.57
CA GLY A 238 -14.92 0.90 -3.29
C GLY A 238 -13.83 1.14 -2.25
N PHE A 239 -12.57 1.36 -2.65
CA PHE A 239 -11.51 1.76 -1.72
C PHE A 239 -11.80 3.09 -1.03
N ASP A 240 -11.50 3.17 0.28
CA ASP A 240 -11.70 4.36 1.09
C ASP A 240 -10.58 5.38 0.90
N GLY A 241 -9.39 4.92 0.53
CA GLY A 241 -8.23 5.77 0.27
C GLY A 241 -7.20 5.11 -0.64
N ARG A 242 -6.34 5.92 -1.24
CA ARG A 242 -5.26 5.48 -2.12
C ARG A 242 -3.92 6.08 -1.71
N HIS A 243 -2.89 5.30 -1.84
CA HIS A 243 -1.45 5.54 -1.87
C HIS A 243 -0.92 4.75 -3.10
N SER A 244 0.01 5.14 -3.97
CA SER A 244 1.05 6.14 -3.86
C SER A 244 0.88 7.26 -4.91
N TYR A 245 1.72 8.30 -4.81
CA TYR A 245 1.72 9.42 -5.76
C TYR A 245 3.16 9.83 -6.08
N GLU A 246 3.40 10.13 -7.35
CA GLU A 246 4.71 10.48 -7.88
C GLU A 246 4.56 11.72 -8.79
N ASP A 247 5.39 12.75 -8.57
CA ASP A 247 5.27 14.04 -9.27
C ASP A 247 5.44 13.93 -10.80
N ASN A 248 6.19 12.93 -11.27
CA ASN A 248 6.36 12.66 -12.71
C ASN A 248 5.14 12.00 -13.37
N ILE A 249 4.16 11.55 -12.59
CA ILE A 249 2.90 10.96 -13.06
C ILE A 249 1.76 11.95 -12.83
N LEU A 250 1.46 12.23 -11.58
CA LEU A 250 0.47 13.21 -11.14
C LEU A 250 0.83 13.67 -9.71
N PRO A 251 1.23 14.94 -9.53
CA PRO A 251 1.56 15.48 -8.21
C PRO A 251 0.43 15.28 -7.20
N VAL A 252 0.80 15.13 -5.93
CA VAL A 252 -0.21 14.89 -4.87
C VAL A 252 -1.23 16.01 -4.75
N GLU A 253 -0.82 17.23 -5.02
CA GLU A 253 -1.70 18.42 -5.02
C GLU A 253 -2.81 18.29 -6.08
N GLU A 254 -2.44 17.84 -7.29
CA GLU A 254 -3.39 17.62 -8.40
C GLU A 254 -4.22 16.36 -8.15
N SER A 255 -3.61 15.30 -7.64
CA SER A 255 -4.29 14.08 -7.24
C SER A 255 -5.35 14.34 -6.18
N TYR A 256 -5.06 15.23 -5.21
CA TYR A 256 -6.02 15.62 -4.19
C TYR A 256 -7.21 16.37 -4.79
N GLU A 257 -6.98 17.31 -5.70
CA GLU A 257 -8.07 18.01 -6.39
C GLU A 257 -8.92 17.04 -7.23
N LEU A 258 -8.29 16.07 -7.88
CA LEU A 258 -8.98 15.07 -8.68
C LEU A 258 -9.84 14.14 -7.80
N LEU A 259 -9.26 13.56 -6.75
CA LEU A 259 -9.91 12.53 -5.93
C LEU A 259 -10.86 13.10 -4.87
N MET A 260 -10.58 14.29 -4.35
CA MET A 260 -11.39 14.96 -3.31
C MET A 260 -12.29 16.08 -3.86
N GLY A 261 -12.13 16.44 -5.14
CA GLY A 261 -12.94 17.50 -5.78
C GLY A 261 -14.43 17.19 -5.92
N GLY A 262 -14.82 15.92 -5.88
CA GLY A 262 -16.22 15.49 -5.96
C GLY A 262 -16.85 15.64 -7.35
N THR A 263 -16.04 15.84 -8.40
CA THR A 263 -16.50 15.94 -9.79
C THR A 263 -16.60 14.59 -10.50
N LEU A 264 -16.02 13.55 -9.90
CA LEU A 264 -16.01 12.20 -10.46
C LEU A 264 -17.31 11.45 -10.11
N PRO A 265 -17.84 10.60 -11.00
CA PRO A 265 -19.05 9.83 -10.77
C PRO A 265 -19.00 8.94 -9.53
N GLY A 266 -17.80 8.43 -9.17
CA GLY A 266 -17.56 7.57 -7.99
C GLY A 266 -17.51 8.33 -6.66
N GLY A 267 -17.56 9.66 -6.66
CA GLY A 267 -17.52 10.47 -5.44
C GLY A 267 -16.12 10.91 -5.06
N LYS A 268 -15.72 10.67 -3.79
CA LYS A 268 -14.44 11.10 -3.23
C LYS A 268 -13.66 9.90 -2.67
N MET A 269 -12.33 9.96 -2.77
CA MET A 269 -11.41 8.99 -2.19
C MET A 269 -10.32 9.71 -1.41
N ALA A 270 -9.98 9.24 -0.22
CA ALA A 270 -8.93 9.84 0.59
C ALA A 270 -7.55 9.67 -0.08
N VAL A 271 -6.71 10.70 0.05
CA VAL A 271 -5.35 10.75 -0.49
C VAL A 271 -4.37 10.54 0.65
N LEU A 272 -3.55 9.51 0.55
CA LEU A 272 -2.65 9.07 1.60
C LEU A 272 -1.20 9.21 1.14
N GLY A 273 -0.36 9.91 1.90
CA GLY A 273 1.02 10.19 1.53
C GLY A 273 1.13 11.21 0.39
N GLY A 274 2.14 11.02 -0.45
CA GLY A 274 2.26 11.75 -1.72
C GLY A 274 3.40 12.76 -1.80
N MET A 275 4.21 12.92 -0.74
CA MET A 275 5.45 13.67 -0.89
C MET A 275 6.40 12.90 -1.82
N ASP A 276 6.65 13.45 -3.00
CA ASP A 276 7.47 12.80 -4.03
C ASP A 276 8.85 12.40 -3.49
N LEU A 277 9.29 11.17 -3.80
CA LEU A 277 10.54 10.65 -3.25
C LEU A 277 11.78 11.37 -3.78
N HIS A 278 11.78 11.79 -5.05
CA HIS A 278 12.90 12.55 -5.58
C HIS A 278 13.00 13.91 -4.86
N PHE A 279 11.87 14.59 -4.70
CA PHE A 279 11.79 15.85 -3.95
C PHE A 279 12.23 15.62 -2.49
N LEU A 280 11.75 14.58 -1.82
CA LEU A 280 12.11 14.25 -0.44
C LEU A 280 13.61 13.98 -0.28
N CYS A 281 14.25 13.32 -1.26
CA CYS A 281 15.67 12.97 -1.17
C CYS A 281 16.63 14.11 -1.57
N THR A 282 16.17 15.11 -2.34
CA THR A 282 17.07 16.10 -2.98
C THR A 282 16.83 17.54 -2.56
N SER A 283 15.67 17.85 -1.95
CA SER A 283 15.35 19.19 -1.49
C SER A 283 15.88 19.46 -0.08
N THR A 284 15.87 20.71 0.34
CA THR A 284 16.25 21.11 1.71
C THR A 284 15.13 20.76 2.70
N PRO A 285 15.47 20.53 3.99
CA PRO A 285 14.46 20.32 5.04
C PRO A 285 13.39 21.42 5.10
N GLU A 286 13.78 22.67 4.89
CA GLU A 286 12.87 23.82 4.88
C GLU A 286 11.87 23.77 3.72
N GLU A 287 12.32 23.38 2.52
CA GLU A 287 11.44 23.24 1.36
C GLU A 287 10.45 22.10 1.55
N ILE A 288 10.93 20.96 2.09
CA ILE A 288 10.10 19.80 2.39
C ILE A 288 9.03 20.14 3.42
N ASN A 289 9.42 20.76 4.54
CA ASN A 289 8.47 21.17 5.58
C ASN A 289 7.43 22.16 5.02
N ARG A 290 7.87 23.15 4.22
CA ARG A 290 6.97 24.11 3.59
C ARG A 290 5.95 23.44 2.67
N ARG A 291 6.36 22.51 1.78
CA ARG A 291 5.44 21.77 0.91
C ARG A 291 4.47 20.90 1.73
N SER A 292 4.97 20.26 2.78
CA SER A 292 4.17 19.44 3.69
C SER A 292 3.08 20.26 4.39
N ARG A 293 3.42 21.43 4.92
CA ARG A 293 2.46 22.37 5.53
C ARG A 293 1.45 22.89 4.52
N ALA A 294 1.88 23.26 3.32
CA ALA A 294 0.98 23.72 2.27
C ALA A 294 -0.04 22.65 1.85
N MET A 295 0.37 21.37 1.85
CA MET A 295 -0.54 20.27 1.55
C MET A 295 -1.52 20.02 2.70
N LEU A 296 -1.09 20.10 3.96
CA LEU A 296 -1.97 20.01 5.12
C LEU A 296 -2.98 21.17 5.16
N GLU A 297 -2.54 22.39 4.85
CA GLU A 297 -3.42 23.56 4.77
C GLU A 297 -4.47 23.41 3.65
N ARG A 298 -4.07 22.92 2.46
CA ARG A 298 -4.99 22.62 1.36
C ARG A 298 -6.11 21.66 1.78
N ALA A 299 -5.82 20.71 2.64
CA ALA A 299 -6.79 19.72 3.12
C ALA A 299 -7.56 20.14 4.38
N SER A 300 -7.18 21.26 5.03
CA SER A 300 -7.68 21.64 6.36
C SER A 300 -9.20 21.85 6.44
N GLU A 301 -9.82 22.29 5.35
CA GLU A 301 -11.27 22.52 5.29
C GLU A 301 -12.06 21.35 4.69
N ARG A 302 -11.42 20.52 3.87
CA ARG A 302 -12.10 19.46 3.10
C ARG A 302 -11.84 18.05 3.65
N GLY A 303 -10.78 17.88 4.44
CA GLY A 303 -10.36 16.58 4.96
C GLY A 303 -9.82 15.62 3.91
N GLY A 304 -9.84 14.33 4.22
CA GLY A 304 -9.48 13.28 3.28
C GLY A 304 -7.99 13.22 2.89
N TYR A 305 -7.09 13.76 3.73
CA TYR A 305 -5.64 13.73 3.50
C TYR A 305 -4.85 13.29 4.74
N ALA A 306 -3.89 12.40 4.55
CA ALA A 306 -2.86 12.08 5.53
C ALA A 306 -1.48 12.29 4.92
N LEU A 307 -0.60 13.00 5.63
CA LEU A 307 0.74 13.38 5.17
C LEU A 307 1.69 12.18 5.23
N GLY A 308 2.47 11.99 4.19
CA GLY A 308 3.53 10.97 4.12
C GLY A 308 4.25 10.99 2.78
N SER A 309 5.17 10.07 2.60
CA SER A 309 5.90 9.93 1.35
C SER A 309 5.01 9.43 0.20
N GLY A 310 5.46 9.66 -1.04
CA GLY A 310 4.75 9.24 -2.25
C GLY A 310 4.88 7.74 -2.54
N ASN A 311 5.85 7.09 -1.91
CA ASN A 311 6.14 5.66 -2.02
C ASN A 311 7.01 5.21 -0.83
N SER A 312 7.58 4.01 -0.86
CA SER A 312 8.53 3.55 0.17
C SER A 312 9.78 4.42 0.20
N VAL A 313 10.11 4.98 1.37
CA VAL A 313 11.28 5.84 1.53
C VAL A 313 12.58 5.04 1.33
N PRO A 314 13.46 5.41 0.38
CA PRO A 314 14.67 4.64 0.11
C PRO A 314 15.74 4.81 1.20
N ASP A 315 16.61 3.81 1.34
CA ASP A 315 17.68 3.78 2.36
C ASP A 315 18.68 4.94 2.27
N PHE A 316 18.80 5.57 1.11
CA PHE A 316 19.67 6.74 0.88
C PHE A 316 18.98 8.09 1.13
N CYS A 317 17.71 8.11 1.50
CA CYS A 317 17.01 9.35 1.84
C CYS A 317 17.62 9.94 3.12
N PRO A 318 18.03 11.23 3.12
CA PRO A 318 18.51 11.89 4.34
C PRO A 318 17.41 11.83 5.43
N VAL A 319 17.77 11.37 6.61
CA VAL A 319 16.79 11.23 7.71
C VAL A 319 16.24 12.59 8.15
N GLU A 320 17.05 13.64 8.10
CA GLU A 320 16.64 15.02 8.38
C GLU A 320 15.52 15.50 7.46
N ASN A 321 15.52 15.05 6.19
CA ASN A 321 14.48 15.37 5.22
C ASN A 321 13.16 14.68 5.57
N TYR A 322 13.23 13.40 5.93
CA TYR A 322 12.05 12.67 6.42
C TYR A 322 11.48 13.29 7.69
N LEU A 323 12.35 13.63 8.65
CA LEU A 323 11.93 14.29 9.89
C LEU A 323 11.33 15.67 9.64
N ALA A 324 11.86 16.43 8.66
CA ALA A 324 11.28 17.71 8.26
C ALA A 324 9.87 17.57 7.69
N MET A 325 9.60 16.50 6.90
CA MET A 325 8.27 16.18 6.40
C MET A 325 7.31 15.92 7.57
N ILE A 326 7.62 14.95 8.43
CA ILE A 326 6.71 14.57 9.50
C ILE A 326 6.57 15.64 10.59
N SER A 327 7.56 16.53 10.76
CA SER A 327 7.47 17.65 11.71
C SER A 327 6.40 18.68 11.34
N ALA A 328 5.96 18.71 10.07
CA ALA A 328 4.92 19.61 9.60
C ALA A 328 3.55 19.42 10.30
N ILE A 329 3.33 18.26 10.94
CA ILE A 329 2.11 18.00 11.71
C ILE A 329 2.09 18.69 13.09
N ASN A 330 3.23 19.22 13.56
CA ASN A 330 3.30 19.93 14.82
C ASN A 330 2.87 21.39 14.60
N GLU A 331 1.99 21.88 15.46
CA GLU A 331 1.70 23.30 15.56
C GLU A 331 2.94 24.01 16.11
N ASP A 332 3.22 25.23 15.59
CA ASP A 332 4.29 26.07 16.10
C ASP A 332 4.01 26.58 17.51
#